data_f8f38d6e21f4b118c19efff0009c7b00
#
_entry.id   f8f38d6e21f4b118c19efff0009c7b00
#
_cell.length_a   1.000
_cell.length_b   1.000
_cell.length_c   1.000
_cell.angle_alpha   90.00
_cell.angle_beta   90.00
_cell.angle_gamma   90.00
#
_symmetry.space_group_name_H-M   'P 1'
#
loop_
_entity.id
_entity.type
_entity.pdbx_description
1 polymer ?
#
loop_
_entity_poly.entity_id
_entity_poly.type
_entity_poly.pdbx_seq_one_letter_code
_entity_poly.pdbx_strand_id
1 'polypeptide(L)'
;MKNFQTIVLIVFIIAAVFGILVFSGTIPLGGGDVPGAGGIVTLWGTIRGSSISSVLEEFNGANPGFSVKYEDKAPETFDQDLLEALAEGRGPDLFFLPDNLAYHYQNKILAVPYENFPLATFQKTFAGAGEVFLTSRGTLALPVLIDPLVMYYSRSMLDSNAIAKPPETWSELLAMLPKLTQKTESQAITQSAVALGQFVNVAHAKDILAALFMQTGNPIVTEGEGLYTSVLGETAYRYKLPDVLKFYTNFADPLSPVYSWNRSFESSNQAFSSEHLAFYFGLASELPTLVAKNPNQNFLVTPLPQVKDAKFKVTGARVIGIAVSAFSRNLNTALFAANKLATEDFSAKLAFSLGLAPARRDLLARPGTDAYSPIFXXXXIRPRSTRGLGLTRHRGTPTTSFAPWSRMSFRTLFPQPTRSLTPTPNSIY
;
A
#
# COMPACT_ATOMS: atom_id res chain seq x y z
N MET A 1 -18.10 48.47 6.92
CA MET A 1 -17.83 47.22 6.22
C MET A 1 -16.35 46.90 6.12
N LYS A 2 -15.44 47.85 5.88
CA LYS A 2 -13.99 47.62 5.83
C LYS A 2 -13.40 46.99 7.12
N ASN A 3 -13.87 47.40 8.29
CA ASN A 3 -13.35 46.91 9.56
C ASN A 3 -13.70 45.42 9.81
N PHE A 4 -14.85 44.94 9.33
CA PHE A 4 -15.25 43.55 9.47
C PHE A 4 -14.32 42.59 8.65
N GLN A 5 -14.04 42.99 7.41
CA GLN A 5 -13.14 42.22 6.55
C GLN A 5 -11.71 42.15 7.12
N THR A 6 -11.27 43.30 7.69
CA THR A 6 -9.93 43.34 8.34
C THR A 6 -9.89 42.44 9.57
N ILE A 7 -10.95 42.41 10.39
CA ILE A 7 -11.05 41.55 11.57
C ILE A 7 -11.03 40.08 11.11
N VAL A 8 -11.81 39.73 10.11
CA VAL A 8 -11.84 38.33 9.58
C VAL A 8 -10.46 37.93 9.06
N LEU A 9 -9.80 38.83 8.32
CA LEU A 9 -8.44 38.54 7.81
C LEU A 9 -7.44 38.33 8.96
N ILE A 10 -7.50 39.17 10.00
CA ILE A 10 -6.61 39.04 11.18
C ILE A 10 -6.86 37.70 11.88
N VAL A 11 -8.12 37.31 12.06
CA VAL A 11 -8.48 36.03 12.68
C VAL A 11 -7.92 34.86 11.85
N PHE A 12 -8.03 34.93 10.52
CA PHE A 12 -7.48 33.90 9.64
C PHE A 12 -5.95 33.83 9.72
N ILE A 13 -5.27 34.97 9.76
CA ILE A 13 -3.81 35.03 9.88
C ILE A 13 -3.38 34.44 11.25
N ILE A 14 -4.06 34.77 12.32
CA ILE A 14 -3.76 34.24 13.67
C ILE A 14 -3.98 32.73 13.68
N ALA A 15 -5.08 32.24 13.10
CA ALA A 15 -5.37 30.81 13.01
C ALA A 15 -4.31 30.07 12.17
N ALA A 16 -3.88 30.66 11.06
CA ALA A 16 -2.84 30.08 10.21
C ALA A 16 -1.49 30.02 10.93
N VAL A 17 -1.08 31.10 11.60
CA VAL A 17 0.17 31.14 12.36
C VAL A 17 0.13 30.12 13.51
N PHE A 18 -0.99 30.04 14.22
CA PHE A 18 -1.15 29.06 15.29
C PHE A 18 -1.09 27.63 14.73
N GLY A 19 -1.75 27.38 13.61
CA GLY A 19 -1.66 26.09 12.94
C GLY A 19 -0.22 25.71 12.59
N ILE A 20 0.53 26.66 12.02
CA ILE A 20 1.95 26.44 11.65
C ILE A 20 2.78 26.09 12.91
N LEU A 21 2.59 26.80 14.00
CA LEU A 21 3.34 26.60 15.24
C LEU A 21 3.03 25.22 15.89
N VAL A 22 1.78 24.81 15.81
CA VAL A 22 1.33 23.49 16.30
C VAL A 22 1.88 22.36 15.41
N PHE A 23 1.74 22.49 14.11
CA PHE A 23 2.16 21.47 13.15
C PHE A 23 3.69 21.37 13.00
N SER A 24 4.41 22.47 13.21
CA SER A 24 5.89 22.47 13.13
C SER A 24 6.56 21.87 14.38
N GLY A 25 5.77 21.59 15.44
CA GLY A 25 6.33 21.13 16.73
C GLY A 25 7.09 22.21 17.49
N THR A 26 7.03 23.45 17.06
CA THR A 26 7.72 24.59 17.70
C THR A 26 7.06 24.93 19.02
N ILE A 27 5.76 24.68 19.15
CA ILE A 27 5.08 24.68 20.44
C ILE A 27 5.00 23.22 20.90
N PRO A 28 5.79 22.80 21.89
CA PRO A 28 5.60 21.47 22.46
C PRO A 28 4.24 21.45 23.12
N LEU A 29 3.30 20.73 22.54
CA LEU A 29 1.99 20.48 23.16
C LEU A 29 2.18 19.46 24.29
N GLY A 30 2.97 19.83 25.27
CA GLY A 30 3.02 19.13 26.52
C GLY A 30 1.91 19.64 27.41
N GLY A 31 0.81 18.92 27.44
CA GLY A 31 -0.21 19.06 28.49
C GLY A 31 -0.97 20.38 28.59
N GLY A 32 -0.89 21.26 27.58
CA GLY A 32 -1.66 22.51 27.61
C GLY A 32 -2.94 22.42 26.77
N ASP A 33 -4.03 22.91 27.31
CA ASP A 33 -5.31 22.99 26.60
C ASP A 33 -5.18 23.88 25.36
N VAL A 34 -5.46 23.31 24.17
CA VAL A 34 -5.56 24.09 22.95
C VAL A 34 -6.88 24.91 23.06
N PRO A 35 -6.82 26.24 23.01
CA PRO A 35 -8.06 27.02 23.08
C PRO A 35 -9.04 26.61 21.99
N GLY A 36 -10.20 26.16 22.41
CA GLY A 36 -11.26 25.72 21.52
C GLY A 36 -11.20 24.26 21.09
N ALA A 37 -10.22 23.48 21.57
CA ALA A 37 -10.23 22.02 21.40
C ALA A 37 -10.83 21.38 22.66
N GLY A 38 -11.98 20.73 22.51
CA GLY A 38 -12.65 20.07 23.62
C GLY A 38 -13.88 19.30 23.17
N GLY A 39 -14.38 18.44 24.05
CA GLY A 39 -15.59 17.67 23.77
C GLY A 39 -15.32 16.31 23.16
N ILE A 40 -16.31 15.77 22.48
CA ILE A 40 -16.27 14.42 21.91
C ILE A 40 -16.10 14.53 20.37
N VAL A 41 -15.13 13.79 19.85
CA VAL A 41 -14.86 13.66 18.41
C VAL A 41 -15.26 12.25 18.01
N THR A 42 -16.11 12.14 16.99
CA THR A 42 -16.53 10.83 16.46
C THR A 42 -15.56 10.34 15.38
N LEU A 43 -15.14 9.08 15.49
CA LEU A 43 -14.23 8.43 14.54
C LEU A 43 -14.92 7.19 13.97
N TRP A 44 -15.11 7.12 12.66
CA TRP A 44 -15.68 5.94 11.99
C TRP A 44 -14.59 5.13 11.28
N GLY A 45 -14.79 3.82 11.20
CA GLY A 45 -13.90 2.95 10.43
C GLY A 45 -14.39 1.52 10.39
N THR A 46 -13.64 0.66 9.72
CA THR A 46 -13.98 -0.76 9.55
C THR A 46 -13.15 -1.69 10.45
N ILE A 47 -12.31 -1.12 11.33
CA ILE A 47 -11.58 -1.87 12.34
C ILE A 47 -12.60 -2.33 13.39
N ARG A 48 -12.57 -3.61 13.77
CA ARG A 48 -13.49 -4.10 14.82
C ARG A 48 -13.29 -3.33 16.12
N GLY A 49 -14.39 -2.90 16.71
CA GLY A 49 -14.37 -2.16 17.98
C GLY A 49 -13.55 -2.85 19.07
N SER A 50 -13.68 -4.18 19.19
CA SER A 50 -12.93 -4.97 20.18
C SER A 50 -11.41 -4.91 19.98
N SER A 51 -10.94 -4.65 18.78
CA SER A 51 -9.51 -4.56 18.49
C SER A 51 -8.91 -3.19 18.73
N ILE A 52 -9.73 -2.14 18.82
CA ILE A 52 -9.26 -0.77 19.00
C ILE A 52 -9.65 -0.16 20.37
N SER A 53 -10.62 -0.75 21.05
CA SER A 53 -11.20 -0.16 22.29
C SER A 53 -10.15 0.13 23.35
N SER A 54 -9.29 -0.85 23.69
CA SER A 54 -8.28 -0.66 24.74
C SER A 54 -7.26 0.43 24.36
N VAL A 55 -6.89 0.49 23.08
CA VAL A 55 -5.96 1.52 22.59
C VAL A 55 -6.59 2.91 22.68
N LEU A 56 -7.89 3.01 22.35
CA LEU A 56 -8.61 4.30 22.47
C LEU A 56 -8.91 4.69 23.91
N GLU A 57 -9.19 3.73 24.79
CA GLU A 57 -9.35 4.03 26.23
C GLU A 57 -8.07 4.63 26.81
N GLU A 58 -6.93 4.02 26.50
CA GLU A 58 -5.63 4.53 26.93
C GLU A 58 -5.36 5.91 26.33
N PHE A 59 -5.63 6.06 25.02
CA PHE A 59 -5.49 7.33 24.30
C PHE A 59 -6.33 8.44 24.97
N ASN A 60 -7.62 8.17 25.25
CA ASN A 60 -8.53 9.12 25.86
C ASN A 60 -8.07 9.47 27.28
N GLY A 61 -7.60 8.48 28.04
CA GLY A 61 -7.05 8.71 29.39
C GLY A 61 -5.83 9.63 29.37
N ALA A 62 -5.01 9.54 28.33
CA ALA A 62 -3.82 10.38 28.17
C ALA A 62 -4.15 11.78 27.63
N ASN A 63 -5.38 12.04 27.17
CA ASN A 63 -5.79 13.30 26.56
C ASN A 63 -7.09 13.84 27.17
N PRO A 64 -7.08 14.23 28.46
CA PRO A 64 -8.32 14.55 29.21
C PRO A 64 -9.08 15.78 28.67
N GLY A 65 -8.47 16.59 27.80
CA GLY A 65 -9.12 17.77 27.22
C GLY A 65 -10.21 17.45 26.19
N PHE A 66 -10.18 16.24 25.61
CA PHE A 66 -11.16 15.78 24.62
C PHE A 66 -11.21 14.25 24.64
N SER A 67 -12.20 13.67 23.96
CA SER A 67 -12.25 12.21 23.81
C SER A 67 -12.64 11.82 22.39
N VAL A 68 -12.13 10.67 21.96
CA VAL A 68 -12.47 10.09 20.65
C VAL A 68 -13.43 8.93 20.90
N LYS A 69 -14.62 9.01 20.31
CA LYS A 69 -15.60 7.93 20.32
C LYS A 69 -15.54 7.19 19.00
N TYR A 70 -15.18 5.93 19.03
CA TYR A 70 -15.08 5.11 17.82
C TYR A 70 -16.40 4.39 17.53
N GLU A 71 -16.77 4.34 16.26
CA GLU A 71 -17.90 3.56 15.78
C GLU A 71 -17.42 2.67 14.62
N ASP A 72 -17.42 1.35 14.84
CA ASP A 72 -17.08 0.42 13.79
C ASP A 72 -18.28 0.25 12.83
N LYS A 73 -17.95 0.16 11.56
CA LYS A 73 -18.91 0.01 10.46
C LYS A 73 -18.56 -1.24 9.68
N ALA A 74 -19.56 -1.88 9.11
CA ALA A 74 -19.36 -3.05 8.27
C ALA A 74 -18.53 -2.67 7.03
N PRO A 75 -17.46 -3.41 6.73
CA PRO A 75 -16.62 -3.08 5.56
C PRO A 75 -17.38 -3.03 4.23
N GLU A 76 -18.42 -3.86 4.11
CA GLU A 76 -19.20 -4.02 2.88
C GLU A 76 -20.07 -2.79 2.59
N THR A 77 -20.53 -2.08 3.62
CA THR A 77 -21.40 -0.91 3.47
C THR A 77 -20.72 0.41 3.83
N PHE A 78 -19.48 0.36 4.35
CA PHE A 78 -18.77 1.54 4.88
C PHE A 78 -18.78 2.72 3.91
N ASP A 79 -18.48 2.47 2.63
CA ASP A 79 -18.42 3.53 1.61
C ASP A 79 -19.79 4.21 1.46
N GLN A 80 -20.85 3.41 1.36
CA GLN A 80 -22.22 3.93 1.23
C GLN A 80 -22.66 4.66 2.51
N ASP A 81 -22.48 4.04 3.67
CA ASP A 81 -22.90 4.61 4.96
C ASP A 81 -22.19 5.96 5.22
N LEU A 82 -20.89 6.02 4.93
CA LEU A 82 -20.11 7.25 5.11
C LEU A 82 -20.59 8.35 4.16
N LEU A 83 -20.81 8.01 2.89
CA LEU A 83 -21.26 8.95 1.87
C LEU A 83 -22.62 9.56 2.23
N GLU A 84 -23.58 8.71 2.63
CA GLU A 84 -24.92 9.13 3.03
C GLU A 84 -24.87 10.02 4.28
N ALA A 85 -24.14 9.61 5.30
CA ALA A 85 -24.02 10.37 6.55
C ALA A 85 -23.37 11.76 6.32
N LEU A 86 -22.35 11.83 5.48
CA LEU A 86 -21.71 13.11 5.14
C LEU A 86 -22.67 14.02 4.37
N ALA A 87 -23.45 13.46 3.44
CA ALA A 87 -24.43 14.24 2.66
C ALA A 87 -25.55 14.81 3.54
N GLU A 88 -25.93 14.07 4.60
CA GLU A 88 -26.99 14.49 5.53
C GLU A 88 -26.48 15.39 6.68
N GLY A 89 -25.17 15.64 6.74
CA GLY A 89 -24.58 16.42 7.82
C GLY A 89 -24.58 15.69 9.18
N ARG A 90 -24.67 14.37 9.15
CA ARG A 90 -24.65 13.48 10.32
C ARG A 90 -23.39 12.61 10.35
N GLY A 91 -22.46 12.87 9.45
CA GLY A 91 -21.22 12.11 9.35
C GLY A 91 -20.27 12.34 10.52
N PRO A 92 -19.23 11.49 10.63
CA PRO A 92 -18.26 11.61 11.71
C PRO A 92 -17.35 12.83 11.54
N ASP A 93 -16.67 13.20 12.62
CA ASP A 93 -15.62 14.24 12.59
C ASP A 93 -14.35 13.70 11.93
N LEU A 94 -14.03 12.44 12.21
CA LEU A 94 -12.86 11.71 11.69
C LEU A 94 -13.30 10.37 11.11
N PHE A 95 -12.53 9.87 10.15
CA PHE A 95 -12.73 8.49 9.70
C PHE A 95 -11.41 7.87 9.26
N PHE A 96 -11.29 6.57 9.49
CA PHE A 96 -10.20 5.80 8.89
C PHE A 96 -10.45 5.71 7.39
N LEU A 97 -9.51 6.25 6.62
CA LEU A 97 -9.59 6.33 5.16
C LEU A 97 -8.68 5.28 4.54
N PRO A 98 -9.23 4.22 3.93
CA PRO A 98 -8.42 3.33 3.12
C PRO A 98 -7.90 4.03 1.86
N ASP A 99 -6.71 3.66 1.42
CA ASP A 99 -6.05 4.27 0.25
C ASP A 99 -6.90 4.24 -1.02
N ASN A 100 -7.65 3.16 -1.23
CA ASN A 100 -8.50 3.00 -2.42
C ASN A 100 -9.68 3.97 -2.45
N LEU A 101 -10.06 4.55 -1.32
CA LEU A 101 -11.14 5.54 -1.22
C LEU A 101 -10.64 6.99 -1.21
N ALA A 102 -9.33 7.21 -1.16
CA ALA A 102 -8.76 8.57 -1.03
C ALA A 102 -9.24 9.52 -2.14
N TYR A 103 -9.25 9.05 -3.39
CA TYR A 103 -9.72 9.84 -4.53
C TYR A 103 -11.22 10.14 -4.43
N HIS A 104 -12.02 9.14 -4.07
CA HIS A 104 -13.48 9.25 -3.95
C HIS A 104 -13.89 10.31 -2.93
N TYR A 105 -13.14 10.39 -1.83
CA TYR A 105 -13.46 11.30 -0.72
C TYR A 105 -12.69 12.62 -0.71
N GLN A 106 -11.85 12.92 -1.71
CA GLN A 106 -10.97 14.09 -1.71
C GLN A 106 -11.70 15.44 -1.53
N ASN A 107 -12.96 15.52 -1.98
CA ASN A 107 -13.78 16.74 -1.86
C ASN A 107 -14.66 16.74 -0.59
N LYS A 108 -14.58 15.69 0.23
CA LYS A 108 -15.33 15.53 1.47
C LYS A 108 -14.39 15.57 2.69
N ILE A 109 -13.10 15.69 2.43
CA ILE A 109 -12.04 15.71 3.44
C ILE A 109 -11.48 17.13 3.52
N LEU A 110 -11.21 17.56 4.74
CA LEU A 110 -10.46 18.80 4.98
C LEU A 110 -8.99 18.54 4.66
N ALA A 111 -8.57 18.93 3.46
CA ALA A 111 -7.15 18.81 3.08
C ALA A 111 -6.32 19.79 3.92
N VAL A 112 -5.27 19.29 4.56
CA VAL A 112 -4.36 20.13 5.35
C VAL A 112 -3.32 20.73 4.38
N PRO A 113 -3.32 22.05 4.17
CA PRO A 113 -2.38 22.68 3.24
C PRO A 113 -0.93 22.47 3.62
N TYR A 114 -0.03 22.49 2.63
CA TYR A 114 1.41 22.27 2.87
C TYR A 114 2.09 23.42 3.64
N GLU A 115 1.46 24.57 3.73
CA GLU A 115 1.88 25.64 4.61
C GLU A 115 1.75 25.25 6.09
N ASN A 116 0.72 24.48 6.41
CA ASN A 116 0.42 24.03 7.78
C ASN A 116 1.09 22.67 8.12
N PHE A 117 1.23 21.80 7.11
CA PHE A 117 1.93 20.51 7.27
C PHE A 117 2.83 20.28 6.07
N PRO A 118 4.11 20.70 6.14
CA PRO A 118 5.01 20.67 4.99
C PRO A 118 5.20 19.27 4.41
N LEU A 119 5.23 19.19 3.08
CA LEU A 119 5.45 17.94 2.35
C LEU A 119 6.71 17.20 2.83
N ALA A 120 7.80 17.94 3.07
CA ALA A 120 9.06 17.35 3.56
C ALA A 120 8.87 16.69 4.94
N THR A 121 8.05 17.29 5.81
CA THR A 121 7.73 16.71 7.12
C THR A 121 6.93 15.42 6.95
N PHE A 122 5.92 15.42 6.08
CA PHE A 122 5.14 14.22 5.75
C PHE A 122 6.06 13.09 5.28
N GLN A 123 6.92 13.38 4.31
CA GLN A 123 7.81 12.38 3.70
C GLN A 123 8.88 11.86 4.65
N LYS A 124 9.31 12.70 5.61
CA LYS A 124 10.25 12.28 6.67
C LYS A 124 9.54 11.37 7.70
N THR A 125 8.30 11.67 8.02
CA THR A 125 7.55 11.00 9.09
C THR A 125 6.98 9.66 8.62
N PHE A 126 6.35 9.62 7.44
CA PHE A 126 5.56 8.48 7.00
C PHE A 126 6.23 7.68 5.89
N ALA A 127 5.93 6.39 5.85
CA ALA A 127 6.36 5.49 4.78
C ALA A 127 5.85 5.99 3.42
N GLY A 128 6.59 5.73 2.35
CA GLY A 128 6.23 6.18 1.00
C GLY A 128 4.84 5.75 0.53
N ALA A 129 4.32 4.62 1.04
CA ALA A 129 2.96 4.17 0.75
C ALA A 129 1.92 5.23 1.13
N GLY A 130 2.17 6.00 2.20
CA GLY A 130 1.28 7.07 2.66
C GLY A 130 1.14 8.24 1.69
N GLU A 131 2.05 8.35 0.71
CA GLU A 131 2.00 9.42 -0.29
C GLU A 131 0.72 9.38 -1.15
N VAL A 132 -0.04 8.27 -1.09
CA VAL A 132 -1.37 8.18 -1.70
C VAL A 132 -2.34 9.25 -1.18
N PHE A 133 -2.10 9.79 0.02
CA PHE A 133 -2.94 10.83 0.61
C PHE A 133 -2.46 12.25 0.30
N LEU A 134 -1.43 12.40 -0.51
CA LEU A 134 -0.95 13.73 -0.94
C LEU A 134 -1.66 14.15 -2.22
N THR A 135 -2.08 15.41 -2.27
CA THR A 135 -2.70 16.01 -3.45
C THR A 135 -2.04 17.37 -3.72
N SER A 136 -2.37 17.98 -4.85
CA SER A 136 -1.91 19.36 -5.15
C SER A 136 -2.40 20.38 -4.11
N ARG A 137 -3.49 20.07 -3.39
CA ARG A 137 -4.10 21.00 -2.40
C ARG A 137 -3.59 20.79 -0.97
N GLY A 138 -2.87 19.67 -0.72
CA GLY A 138 -2.40 19.35 0.64
C GLY A 138 -2.56 17.86 0.98
N THR A 139 -2.47 17.58 2.26
CA THR A 139 -2.55 16.22 2.81
C THR A 139 -4.00 15.88 3.15
N LEU A 140 -4.55 14.81 2.56
CA LEU A 140 -5.93 14.36 2.81
C LEU A 140 -6.06 13.56 4.11
N ALA A 141 -5.05 12.77 4.47
CA ALA A 141 -5.10 11.93 5.65
C ALA A 141 -3.71 11.69 6.20
N LEU A 142 -3.60 11.52 7.52
CA LEU A 142 -2.35 11.17 8.18
C LEU A 142 -2.25 9.64 8.24
N PRO A 143 -1.27 9.02 7.55
CA PRO A 143 -1.15 7.56 7.53
C PRO A 143 -0.88 7.00 8.94
N VAL A 144 -1.61 5.96 9.33
CA VAL A 144 -1.41 5.30 10.63
C VAL A 144 -0.99 3.84 10.49
N LEU A 145 -1.53 3.14 9.49
CA LEU A 145 -1.26 1.71 9.28
C LEU A 145 -0.90 1.44 7.84
N ILE A 146 -0.02 0.45 7.62
CA ILE A 146 0.26 -0.10 6.29
C ILE A 146 0.19 -1.62 6.34
N ASP A 147 -0.21 -2.20 5.21
CA ASP A 147 -0.30 -3.65 5.05
C ASP A 147 0.35 -4.01 3.71
N PRO A 148 1.65 -4.33 3.71
CA PRO A 148 2.36 -4.57 2.47
C PRO A 148 2.06 -5.93 1.87
N LEU A 149 2.12 -5.99 0.53
CA LEU A 149 2.11 -7.25 -0.21
C LEU A 149 3.48 -7.91 -0.03
N VAL A 150 3.47 -9.16 0.40
CA VAL A 150 4.67 -9.94 0.73
C VAL A 150 4.64 -11.31 0.02
N MET A 151 5.74 -12.03 0.06
CA MET A 151 5.80 -13.39 -0.44
C MET A 151 5.97 -14.36 0.74
N TYR A 152 4.96 -15.19 0.96
CA TYR A 152 5.07 -16.35 1.86
C TYR A 152 5.67 -17.51 1.08
N TYR A 153 6.52 -18.29 1.71
CA TYR A 153 7.16 -19.43 1.03
C TYR A 153 7.24 -20.66 1.94
N SER A 154 6.95 -21.81 1.35
CA SER A 154 7.06 -23.09 2.03
C SER A 154 8.53 -23.47 2.22
N ARG A 155 8.99 -23.43 3.46
CA ARG A 155 10.36 -23.83 3.79
C ARG A 155 10.57 -25.32 3.46
N SER A 156 9.57 -26.15 3.77
CA SER A 156 9.62 -27.60 3.49
C SER A 156 9.84 -27.89 2.01
N MET A 157 9.10 -27.20 1.12
CA MET A 157 9.25 -27.40 -0.33
C MET A 157 10.61 -26.94 -0.84
N LEU A 158 11.13 -25.82 -0.32
CA LEU A 158 12.45 -25.33 -0.73
C LEU A 158 13.54 -26.32 -0.30
N ASP A 159 13.50 -26.76 0.95
CA ASP A 159 14.49 -27.71 1.50
C ASP A 159 14.47 -29.06 0.74
N SER A 160 13.28 -29.61 0.45
CA SER A 160 13.13 -30.85 -0.31
C SER A 160 13.71 -30.77 -1.73
N ASN A 161 13.82 -29.54 -2.27
CA ASN A 161 14.37 -29.32 -3.60
C ASN A 161 15.78 -28.72 -3.57
N ALA A 162 16.47 -28.77 -2.43
CA ALA A 162 17.82 -28.23 -2.21
C ALA A 162 17.93 -26.74 -2.59
N ILE A 163 16.89 -25.95 -2.28
CA ILE A 163 16.85 -24.51 -2.50
C ILE A 163 17.10 -23.83 -1.15
N ALA A 164 18.28 -23.24 -0.97
CA ALA A 164 18.73 -22.71 0.31
C ALA A 164 18.00 -21.43 0.75
N LYS A 165 17.53 -20.62 -0.20
CA LYS A 165 16.88 -19.32 0.11
C LYS A 165 15.77 -19.02 -0.90
N PRO A 166 14.75 -18.21 -0.50
CA PRO A 166 13.71 -17.77 -1.44
C PRO A 166 14.28 -16.81 -2.51
N PRO A 167 13.59 -16.64 -3.64
CA PRO A 167 14.07 -15.77 -4.71
C PRO A 167 13.95 -14.30 -4.31
N GLU A 168 15.01 -13.53 -4.55
CA GLU A 168 15.02 -12.07 -4.36
C GLU A 168 14.63 -11.34 -5.64
N THR A 169 14.74 -12.03 -6.78
CA THR A 169 14.40 -11.43 -8.09
C THR A 169 13.45 -12.35 -8.86
N TRP A 170 12.70 -11.73 -9.79
CA TRP A 170 11.82 -12.51 -10.68
C TRP A 170 12.61 -13.52 -11.50
N SER A 171 13.85 -13.21 -11.89
CA SER A 171 14.71 -14.16 -12.63
C SER A 171 15.04 -15.37 -11.79
N GLU A 172 15.33 -15.20 -10.51
CA GLU A 172 15.57 -16.31 -9.59
C GLU A 172 14.31 -17.16 -9.38
N LEU A 173 13.15 -16.50 -9.25
CA LEU A 173 11.88 -17.22 -9.12
C LEU A 173 11.64 -18.08 -10.37
N LEU A 174 11.81 -17.52 -11.57
CA LEU A 174 11.64 -18.27 -12.82
C LEU A 174 12.58 -19.50 -12.88
N ALA A 175 13.82 -19.36 -12.40
CA ALA A 175 14.79 -20.46 -12.39
C ALA A 175 14.40 -21.58 -11.41
N MET A 176 13.58 -21.28 -10.40
CA MET A 176 13.13 -22.28 -9.40
C MET A 176 11.87 -23.04 -9.86
N LEU A 177 11.09 -22.48 -10.83
CA LEU A 177 9.82 -23.06 -11.25
C LEU A 177 9.91 -24.54 -11.65
N PRO A 178 10.88 -24.96 -12.48
CA PRO A 178 10.94 -26.36 -12.90
C PRO A 178 11.20 -27.35 -11.77
N LYS A 179 11.84 -26.93 -10.70
CA LYS A 179 12.10 -27.77 -9.54
C LYS A 179 10.88 -27.88 -8.62
N LEU A 180 10.12 -26.80 -8.49
CA LEU A 180 9.03 -26.69 -7.52
C LEU A 180 7.67 -27.03 -8.09
N THR A 181 7.51 -27.00 -9.44
CA THR A 181 6.25 -27.36 -10.10
C THR A 181 6.30 -28.85 -10.46
N GLN A 182 5.38 -29.61 -9.87
CA GLN A 182 5.26 -31.05 -10.17
C GLN A 182 4.04 -31.27 -11.06
N LYS A 183 4.20 -32.16 -12.04
CA LYS A 183 3.16 -32.50 -13.01
C LYS A 183 3.06 -34.01 -13.18
N THR A 184 1.86 -34.47 -13.49
CA THR A 184 1.62 -35.83 -13.91
C THR A 184 2.16 -36.09 -15.34
N GLU A 185 2.13 -37.32 -15.80
CA GLU A 185 2.42 -37.66 -17.21
C GLU A 185 1.48 -36.93 -18.18
N SER A 186 0.26 -36.69 -17.77
CA SER A 186 -0.74 -35.93 -18.56
C SER A 186 -0.58 -34.41 -18.48
N GLN A 187 0.53 -33.93 -17.87
CA GLN A 187 0.84 -32.51 -17.68
C GLN A 187 -0.09 -31.77 -16.72
N ALA A 188 -0.92 -32.49 -15.95
CA ALA A 188 -1.73 -31.89 -14.91
C ALA A 188 -0.83 -31.50 -13.73
N ILE A 189 -0.93 -30.25 -13.26
CA ILE A 189 -0.13 -29.73 -12.16
C ILE A 189 -0.66 -30.30 -10.85
N THR A 190 0.17 -30.97 -10.08
CA THR A 190 -0.16 -31.53 -8.75
C THR A 190 0.40 -30.67 -7.62
N GLN A 191 1.52 -29.98 -7.86
CA GLN A 191 2.10 -29.02 -6.94
C GLN A 191 2.59 -27.81 -7.73
N SER A 192 2.29 -26.62 -7.28
CA SER A 192 2.63 -25.40 -7.99
C SER A 192 3.79 -24.67 -7.32
N ALA A 193 4.70 -24.15 -8.13
CA ALA A 193 5.72 -23.23 -7.61
C ALA A 193 5.12 -21.90 -7.20
N VAL A 194 4.26 -21.31 -8.06
CA VAL A 194 3.70 -19.95 -7.80
C VAL A 194 2.34 -19.82 -8.48
N ALA A 195 1.40 -19.18 -7.80
CA ALA A 195 0.06 -18.90 -8.29
C ALA A 195 0.05 -17.53 -8.99
N LEU A 196 0.20 -17.54 -10.31
CA LEU A 196 0.13 -16.35 -11.17
C LEU A 196 -0.62 -16.71 -12.47
N GLY A 197 -1.04 -15.70 -13.20
CA GLY A 197 -1.60 -15.87 -14.53
C GLY A 197 -3.12 -15.98 -14.60
N GLN A 198 -3.76 -16.22 -13.47
CA GLN A 198 -5.23 -16.21 -13.34
C GLN A 198 -5.67 -15.07 -12.44
N PHE A 199 -6.92 -14.63 -12.60
CA PHE A 199 -7.46 -13.55 -11.76
C PHE A 199 -8.40 -14.09 -10.68
N VAL A 200 -9.21 -15.07 -11.04
CA VAL A 200 -10.33 -15.53 -10.21
C VAL A 200 -9.84 -16.28 -8.95
N ASN A 201 -8.81 -17.14 -9.10
CA ASN A 201 -8.31 -17.98 -8.00
C ASN A 201 -6.90 -17.59 -7.53
N VAL A 202 -6.40 -16.43 -7.96
CA VAL A 202 -5.16 -15.86 -7.42
C VAL A 202 -5.54 -14.71 -6.48
N ALA A 203 -5.37 -14.91 -5.18
CA ALA A 203 -5.61 -13.86 -4.20
C ALA A 203 -4.70 -12.66 -4.52
N HIS A 204 -5.25 -11.47 -4.37
CA HIS A 204 -4.51 -10.22 -4.62
C HIS A 204 -3.95 -10.08 -6.05
N ALA A 205 -4.58 -10.73 -7.05
CA ALA A 205 -4.14 -10.64 -8.45
C ALA A 205 -3.99 -9.18 -8.91
N LYS A 206 -4.93 -8.31 -8.54
CA LYS A 206 -4.87 -6.87 -8.84
C LYS A 206 -3.62 -6.21 -8.22
N ASP A 207 -3.36 -6.51 -6.95
CA ASP A 207 -2.24 -5.91 -6.19
C ASP A 207 -0.89 -6.41 -6.75
N ILE A 208 -0.83 -7.69 -7.13
CA ILE A 208 0.35 -8.31 -7.77
C ILE A 208 0.62 -7.61 -9.11
N LEU A 209 -0.41 -7.47 -9.96
CA LEU A 209 -0.28 -6.79 -11.26
C LEU A 209 0.16 -5.34 -11.09
N ALA A 210 -0.42 -4.63 -10.12
CA ALA A 210 -0.01 -3.26 -9.80
C ALA A 210 1.47 -3.19 -9.38
N ALA A 211 1.89 -4.12 -8.51
CA ALA A 211 3.29 -4.19 -8.07
C ALA A 211 4.24 -4.46 -9.25
N LEU A 212 3.91 -5.43 -10.10
CA LEU A 212 4.68 -5.75 -11.30
C LEU A 212 4.82 -4.53 -12.21
N PHE A 213 3.72 -3.81 -12.44
CA PHE A 213 3.72 -2.61 -13.29
C PHE A 213 4.58 -1.50 -12.67
N MET A 214 4.42 -1.24 -11.37
CA MET A 214 5.20 -0.22 -10.67
C MET A 214 6.70 -0.56 -10.64
N GLN A 215 7.06 -1.84 -10.58
CA GLN A 215 8.45 -2.28 -10.62
C GLN A 215 9.12 -1.99 -11.97
N THR A 216 8.35 -1.78 -13.04
CA THR A 216 8.90 -1.33 -14.32
C THR A 216 9.30 0.16 -14.30
N GLY A 217 8.98 0.87 -13.23
CA GLY A 217 9.26 2.30 -13.09
C GLY A 217 8.12 3.19 -13.56
N ASN A 218 7.01 2.61 -14.00
CA ASN A 218 5.87 3.36 -14.52
C ASN A 218 4.88 3.72 -13.41
N PRO A 219 4.29 4.91 -13.43
CA PRO A 219 3.16 5.22 -12.56
C PRO A 219 1.88 4.58 -13.11
N ILE A 220 0.91 4.33 -12.24
CA ILE A 220 -0.42 3.84 -12.62
C ILE A 220 -1.34 5.01 -12.94
N VAL A 221 -1.23 6.07 -12.14
CA VAL A 221 -1.97 7.33 -12.33
C VAL A 221 -1.02 8.50 -12.21
N THR A 222 -1.38 9.59 -12.88
CA THR A 222 -0.74 10.89 -12.71
C THR A 222 -1.80 11.94 -12.34
N GLU A 223 -1.39 12.96 -11.61
CA GLU A 223 -2.25 14.10 -11.29
C GLU A 223 -1.83 15.29 -12.15
N GLY A 224 -2.81 15.87 -12.85
CA GLY A 224 -2.63 17.10 -13.61
C GLY A 224 -3.83 18.02 -13.38
N GLU A 225 -3.57 19.27 -13.00
CA GLU A 225 -4.61 20.28 -12.76
C GLU A 225 -5.71 19.84 -11.79
N GLY A 226 -5.32 19.03 -10.77
CA GLY A 226 -6.24 18.52 -9.76
C GLY A 226 -7.07 17.31 -10.20
N LEU A 227 -6.81 16.78 -11.39
CA LEU A 227 -7.48 15.59 -11.90
C LEU A 227 -6.50 14.40 -11.94
N TYR A 228 -6.99 13.23 -11.60
CA TYR A 228 -6.22 11.99 -11.68
C TYR A 228 -6.56 11.29 -12.99
N THR A 229 -5.53 10.98 -13.75
CA THR A 229 -5.67 10.31 -15.04
C THR A 229 -4.87 9.00 -15.00
N SER A 230 -5.49 7.92 -15.44
CA SER A 230 -4.80 6.64 -15.60
C SER A 230 -3.84 6.73 -16.79
N VAL A 231 -2.59 6.33 -16.57
CA VAL A 231 -1.57 6.29 -17.62
C VAL A 231 -1.20 4.86 -18.01
N LEU A 232 -2.01 3.90 -17.63
CA LEU A 232 -1.78 2.48 -17.94
C LEU A 232 -1.73 2.21 -19.45
N GLY A 233 -2.50 2.97 -20.23
CA GLY A 233 -2.57 2.83 -21.68
C GLY A 233 -1.48 3.58 -22.46
N GLU A 234 -0.63 4.34 -21.79
CA GLU A 234 0.37 5.17 -22.48
C GLU A 234 1.47 4.32 -23.11
N THR A 235 1.83 4.67 -24.33
CA THR A 235 2.85 3.96 -25.12
C THR A 235 4.24 4.58 -25.01
N ALA A 236 4.34 5.72 -24.37
CA ALA A 236 5.61 6.43 -24.17
C ALA A 236 6.57 5.71 -23.19
N TYR A 237 6.04 4.86 -22.32
CA TYR A 237 6.85 4.11 -21.38
C TYR A 237 7.60 2.96 -22.07
N ARG A 238 8.81 2.70 -21.61
CA ARG A 238 9.65 1.63 -22.13
C ARG A 238 9.00 0.25 -22.00
N TYR A 239 8.39 -0.03 -20.85
CA TYR A 239 7.66 -1.27 -20.60
C TYR A 239 6.19 -0.93 -20.47
N LYS A 240 5.40 -1.55 -21.31
CA LYS A 240 3.98 -1.24 -21.45
C LYS A 240 3.14 -2.23 -20.63
N LEU A 241 1.93 -1.86 -20.33
CA LEU A 241 1.01 -2.74 -19.63
C LEU A 241 0.86 -4.11 -20.31
N PRO A 242 0.75 -4.21 -21.66
CA PRO A 242 0.71 -5.53 -22.31
C PRO A 242 1.91 -6.43 -22.00
N ASP A 243 3.10 -5.87 -21.83
CA ASP A 243 4.30 -6.67 -21.49
C ASP A 243 4.18 -7.27 -20.09
N VAL A 244 3.67 -6.47 -19.14
CA VAL A 244 3.44 -6.91 -17.76
C VAL A 244 2.34 -7.98 -17.72
N LEU A 245 1.24 -7.75 -18.46
CA LEU A 245 0.15 -8.71 -18.55
C LEU A 245 0.63 -10.02 -19.20
N LYS A 246 1.42 -9.95 -20.25
CA LYS A 246 2.00 -11.13 -20.89
C LYS A 246 2.90 -11.91 -19.91
N PHE A 247 3.77 -11.20 -19.19
CA PHE A 247 4.58 -11.85 -18.16
C PHE A 247 3.69 -12.59 -17.16
N TYR A 248 2.65 -11.92 -16.64
CA TYR A 248 1.75 -12.49 -15.66
C TYR A 248 0.98 -13.70 -16.22
N THR A 249 0.42 -13.58 -17.44
CA THR A 249 -0.43 -14.64 -18.01
C THR A 249 0.35 -15.88 -18.47
N ASN A 250 1.65 -15.74 -18.74
CA ASN A 250 2.50 -16.87 -19.12
C ASN A 250 2.50 -18.00 -18.09
N PHE A 251 2.28 -17.69 -16.81
CA PHE A 251 2.23 -18.69 -15.74
C PHE A 251 1.00 -19.59 -15.83
N ALA A 252 -0.04 -19.15 -16.56
CA ALA A 252 -1.27 -19.92 -16.78
C ALA A 252 -1.41 -20.46 -18.21
N ASP A 253 -0.40 -20.27 -19.04
CA ASP A 253 -0.40 -20.77 -20.43
C ASP A 253 0.25 -22.15 -20.45
N PRO A 254 -0.49 -23.24 -20.78
CA PRO A 254 0.07 -24.59 -20.81
C PRO A 254 1.24 -24.76 -21.77
N LEU A 255 1.37 -23.90 -22.79
CA LEU A 255 2.49 -23.95 -23.74
C LEU A 255 3.72 -23.20 -23.26
N SER A 256 3.59 -22.46 -22.14
CA SER A 256 4.69 -21.67 -21.59
C SER A 256 5.65 -22.53 -20.76
N PRO A 257 6.97 -22.32 -20.87
CA PRO A 257 7.93 -23.04 -20.02
C PRO A 257 7.80 -22.67 -18.53
N VAL A 258 7.04 -21.59 -18.20
CA VAL A 258 6.81 -21.17 -16.83
C VAL A 258 5.41 -21.55 -16.33
N TYR A 259 4.68 -22.40 -17.07
CA TYR A 259 3.34 -22.85 -16.69
C TYR A 259 3.35 -23.51 -15.31
N SER A 260 2.66 -22.90 -14.36
CA SER A 260 2.64 -23.36 -12.97
C SER A 260 1.29 -23.24 -12.29
N TRP A 261 0.28 -22.58 -12.94
CA TRP A 261 -1.02 -22.34 -12.30
C TRP A 261 -2.16 -22.42 -13.31
N ASN A 262 -3.33 -22.85 -12.86
CA ASN A 262 -4.53 -22.85 -13.70
C ASN A 262 -5.81 -22.76 -12.84
N ARG A 263 -6.97 -22.75 -13.49
CA ARG A 263 -8.28 -22.59 -12.85
C ARG A 263 -8.77 -23.81 -12.07
N SER A 264 -8.14 -24.97 -12.22
CA SER A 264 -8.56 -26.16 -11.49
C SER A 264 -8.08 -26.18 -10.05
N PHE A 265 -7.11 -25.32 -9.71
CA PHE A 265 -6.69 -25.16 -8.32
C PHE A 265 -7.75 -24.37 -7.52
N GLU A 266 -7.79 -24.67 -6.23
CA GLU A 266 -8.46 -23.81 -5.25
C GLU A 266 -7.83 -22.42 -5.24
N SER A 267 -8.34 -21.51 -4.41
CA SER A 267 -7.71 -20.17 -4.26
C SER A 267 -6.26 -20.30 -3.79
N SER A 268 -5.41 -19.37 -4.23
CA SER A 268 -3.97 -19.46 -3.96
C SER A 268 -3.63 -19.49 -2.46
N ASN A 269 -4.42 -18.77 -1.61
CA ASN A 269 -4.23 -18.82 -0.15
C ASN A 269 -4.61 -20.21 0.42
N GLN A 270 -5.63 -20.85 -0.15
CA GLN A 270 -5.99 -22.22 0.25
C GLN A 270 -4.94 -23.22 -0.21
N ALA A 271 -4.50 -23.13 -1.47
CA ALA A 271 -3.44 -24.01 -1.99
C ALA A 271 -2.14 -23.89 -1.19
N PHE A 272 -1.82 -22.68 -0.71
CA PHE A 272 -0.66 -22.48 0.14
C PHE A 272 -0.83 -23.17 1.50
N SER A 273 -1.99 -22.98 2.12
CA SER A 273 -2.28 -23.62 3.43
C SER A 273 -2.39 -25.15 3.33
N SER A 274 -2.77 -25.67 2.15
CA SER A 274 -2.83 -27.12 1.88
C SER A 274 -1.49 -27.70 1.40
N GLU A 275 -0.43 -26.89 1.40
CA GLU A 275 0.92 -27.28 0.97
C GLU A 275 0.99 -27.76 -0.50
N HIS A 276 0.13 -27.20 -1.37
CA HIS A 276 0.17 -27.42 -2.82
C HIS A 276 0.87 -26.28 -3.56
N LEU A 277 1.32 -25.24 -2.84
CA LEU A 277 1.89 -24.02 -3.44
C LEU A 277 3.17 -23.63 -2.70
N ALA A 278 4.27 -23.45 -3.42
CA ALA A 278 5.56 -23.11 -2.81
C ALA A 278 5.65 -21.61 -2.45
N PHE A 279 5.20 -20.72 -3.36
CA PHE A 279 5.25 -19.27 -3.16
C PHE A 279 3.85 -18.67 -3.27
N TYR A 280 3.41 -18.01 -2.21
CA TYR A 280 2.12 -17.32 -2.13
C TYR A 280 2.35 -15.82 -1.96
N PHE A 281 1.74 -15.00 -2.81
CA PHE A 281 1.75 -13.54 -2.66
C PHE A 281 0.48 -13.11 -1.93
N GLY A 282 0.65 -12.64 -0.72
CA GLY A 282 -0.46 -12.21 0.14
C GLY A 282 -0.11 -10.94 0.91
N LEU A 283 -1.08 -10.42 1.65
CA LEU A 283 -0.83 -9.27 2.52
C LEU A 283 -0.17 -9.75 3.83
N ALA A 284 0.64 -8.88 4.43
CA ALA A 284 1.31 -9.21 5.70
C ALA A 284 0.31 -9.54 6.81
N SER A 285 -0.86 -8.92 6.79
CA SER A 285 -1.96 -9.16 7.74
C SER A 285 -2.53 -10.58 7.69
N GLU A 286 -2.23 -11.35 6.63
CA GLU A 286 -2.78 -12.70 6.49
C GLU A 286 -2.03 -13.76 7.33
N LEU A 287 -0.86 -13.43 7.87
CA LEU A 287 -0.03 -14.40 8.59
C LEU A 287 -0.80 -15.13 9.72
N PRO A 288 -1.52 -14.43 10.63
CA PRO A 288 -2.26 -15.15 11.67
C PRO A 288 -3.29 -16.13 11.10
N THR A 289 -3.95 -15.77 10.01
CA THR A 289 -4.93 -16.62 9.33
C THR A 289 -4.27 -17.85 8.70
N LEU A 290 -3.11 -17.67 8.06
CA LEU A 290 -2.34 -18.78 7.47
C LEU A 290 -1.87 -19.74 8.55
N VAL A 291 -1.34 -19.22 9.66
CA VAL A 291 -0.93 -20.05 10.82
C VAL A 291 -2.14 -20.79 11.40
N ALA A 292 -3.28 -20.13 11.53
CA ALA A 292 -4.48 -20.77 12.08
C ALA A 292 -5.03 -21.88 11.16
N LYS A 293 -4.92 -21.69 9.83
CA LYS A 293 -5.38 -22.70 8.86
C LYS A 293 -4.53 -23.97 8.88
N ASN A 294 -3.23 -23.83 9.03
CA ASN A 294 -2.31 -24.97 9.08
C ASN A 294 -1.17 -24.68 10.06
N PRO A 295 -1.39 -24.94 11.37
CA PRO A 295 -0.38 -24.64 12.39
C PRO A 295 0.93 -25.44 12.25
N ASN A 296 0.90 -26.54 11.51
CA ASN A 296 2.08 -27.41 11.32
C ASN A 296 2.88 -27.07 10.07
N GLN A 297 2.37 -26.17 9.23
CA GLN A 297 3.06 -25.79 7.99
C GLN A 297 4.34 -25.01 8.28
N ASN A 298 5.47 -25.49 7.78
CA ASN A 298 6.75 -24.83 7.92
C ASN A 298 6.91 -23.79 6.79
N PHE A 299 6.59 -22.55 7.07
CA PHE A 299 6.71 -21.47 6.09
C PHE A 299 7.29 -20.20 6.72
N LEU A 300 7.83 -19.36 5.88
CA LEU A 300 8.38 -18.05 6.26
C LEU A 300 7.88 -16.99 5.30
N VAL A 301 8.22 -15.74 5.58
CA VAL A 301 7.78 -14.59 4.80
C VAL A 301 9.00 -13.74 4.39
N THR A 302 8.91 -13.12 3.20
CA THR A 302 9.99 -12.32 2.61
C THR A 302 9.36 -11.23 1.70
N PRO A 303 10.10 -10.17 1.38
CA PRO A 303 9.59 -9.21 0.39
C PRO A 303 9.34 -9.86 -0.97
N LEU A 304 8.52 -9.21 -1.80
CA LEU A 304 8.28 -9.65 -3.18
C LEU A 304 9.58 -9.68 -3.98
N PRO A 305 9.73 -10.64 -4.91
CA PRO A 305 10.83 -10.59 -5.86
C PRO A 305 10.86 -9.26 -6.61
N GLN A 306 12.03 -8.78 -6.91
CA GLN A 306 12.23 -7.50 -7.59
C GLN A 306 12.80 -7.72 -8.99
N VAL A 307 12.67 -6.72 -9.83
CA VAL A 307 13.39 -6.72 -11.11
C VAL A 307 14.89 -6.69 -10.79
N LYS A 308 15.64 -7.59 -11.43
CA LYS A 308 17.09 -7.68 -11.20
C LYS A 308 17.77 -6.34 -11.48
N ASP A 309 18.67 -5.94 -10.60
CA ASP A 309 19.44 -4.69 -10.68
C ASP A 309 18.56 -3.43 -10.70
N ALA A 310 17.32 -3.53 -10.24
CA ALA A 310 16.44 -2.36 -10.11
C ALA A 310 17.05 -1.32 -9.16
N LYS A 311 17.05 -0.08 -9.60
CA LYS A 311 17.56 1.04 -8.81
C LYS A 311 16.78 1.26 -7.52
N PHE A 312 15.49 0.95 -7.56
CA PHE A 312 14.59 1.08 -6.41
C PHE A 312 13.77 -0.19 -6.27
N LYS A 313 13.65 -0.67 -5.04
CA LYS A 313 12.77 -1.78 -4.73
C LYS A 313 11.34 -1.24 -4.53
N VAL A 314 10.35 -1.95 -5.09
CA VAL A 314 8.96 -1.50 -5.07
C VAL A 314 8.06 -2.68 -4.70
N THR A 315 7.14 -2.45 -3.78
CA THR A 315 6.05 -3.39 -3.51
C THR A 315 4.74 -2.60 -3.36
N GLY A 316 3.61 -3.28 -3.50
CA GLY A 316 2.32 -2.71 -3.18
C GLY A 316 2.08 -2.73 -1.67
N ALA A 317 1.25 -1.83 -1.20
CA ALA A 317 0.78 -1.85 0.19
C ALA A 317 -0.59 -1.19 0.25
N ARG A 318 -1.44 -1.70 1.11
CA ARG A 318 -2.66 -1.01 1.52
C ARG A 318 -2.32 -0.05 2.64
N VAL A 319 -2.96 1.10 2.64
CA VAL A 319 -2.67 2.14 3.64
C VAL A 319 -3.99 2.61 4.25
N ILE A 320 -3.98 2.77 5.56
CA ILE A 320 -5.10 3.39 6.28
C ILE A 320 -4.58 4.68 6.90
N GLY A 321 -5.25 5.78 6.59
CA GLY A 321 -4.97 7.08 7.20
C GLY A 321 -6.15 7.57 8.01
N ILE A 322 -5.92 8.58 8.85
CA ILE A 322 -6.97 9.29 9.56
C ILE A 322 -7.27 10.57 8.78
N ALA A 323 -8.50 10.69 8.31
CA ALA A 323 -8.99 11.85 7.56
C ALA A 323 -9.93 12.68 8.44
N VAL A 324 -9.89 13.99 8.27
CA VAL A 324 -10.81 14.93 8.94
C VAL A 324 -11.94 15.25 7.97
N SER A 325 -13.17 15.07 8.39
CA SER A 325 -14.34 15.42 7.59
C SER A 325 -14.40 16.95 7.36
N ALA A 326 -14.59 17.36 6.12
CA ALA A 326 -14.81 18.79 5.79
C ALA A 326 -16.13 19.30 6.37
N PHE A 327 -17.01 18.40 6.80
CA PHE A 327 -18.34 18.72 7.34
C PHE A 327 -18.39 18.61 8.88
N SER A 328 -17.24 18.36 9.54
CA SER A 328 -17.18 18.30 11.01
C SER A 328 -17.61 19.63 11.62
N ARG A 329 -18.43 19.54 12.66
CA ARG A 329 -18.84 20.70 13.47
C ARG A 329 -17.79 21.05 14.54
N ASN A 330 -16.80 20.17 14.71
CA ASN A 330 -15.73 20.28 15.73
C ASN A 330 -14.35 20.32 15.07
N LEU A 331 -14.18 21.11 14.00
CA LEU A 331 -12.99 21.08 13.14
C LEU A 331 -11.66 21.21 13.92
N ASN A 332 -11.60 22.14 14.89
CA ASN A 332 -10.37 22.34 15.66
C ASN A 332 -10.01 21.11 16.50
N THR A 333 -11.00 20.56 17.21
CA THR A 333 -10.79 19.33 18.00
C THR A 333 -10.48 18.14 17.10
N ALA A 334 -11.16 18.04 15.96
CA ALA A 334 -10.93 16.95 14.99
C ALA A 334 -9.50 16.99 14.41
N LEU A 335 -9.01 18.18 14.03
CA LEU A 335 -7.63 18.35 13.54
C LEU A 335 -6.62 17.97 14.63
N PHE A 336 -6.85 18.46 15.85
CA PHE A 336 -5.99 18.15 17.00
C PHE A 336 -5.98 16.64 17.27
N ALA A 337 -7.17 16.02 17.33
CA ALA A 337 -7.31 14.59 17.55
C ALA A 337 -6.65 13.76 16.44
N ALA A 338 -6.81 14.15 15.17
CA ALA A 338 -6.18 13.47 14.04
C ALA A 338 -4.65 13.46 14.18
N ASN A 339 -4.07 14.60 14.57
CA ASN A 339 -2.63 14.68 14.82
C ASN A 339 -2.18 13.77 15.96
N LYS A 340 -2.93 13.77 17.07
CA LYS A 340 -2.63 12.92 18.22
C LYS A 340 -2.76 11.43 17.88
N LEU A 341 -3.75 11.06 17.08
CA LEU A 341 -3.95 9.69 16.61
C LEU A 341 -2.88 9.25 15.59
N ALA A 342 -2.15 10.18 14.98
CA ALA A 342 -1.05 9.88 14.06
C ALA A 342 0.32 9.93 14.76
N THR A 343 0.37 10.05 16.09
CA THR A 343 1.63 10.04 16.85
C THR A 343 2.25 8.64 16.86
N GLU A 344 3.50 8.60 17.27
CA GLU A 344 4.26 7.37 17.41
C GLU A 344 3.57 6.38 18.34
N ASP A 345 3.16 6.85 19.51
CA ASP A 345 2.56 6.01 20.57
C ASP A 345 1.27 5.34 20.10
N PHE A 346 0.31 6.12 19.59
CA PHE A 346 -0.97 5.57 19.13
C PHE A 346 -0.77 4.64 17.94
N SER A 347 0.04 5.05 16.95
CA SER A 347 0.30 4.24 15.76
C SER A 347 0.94 2.90 16.11
N ALA A 348 1.87 2.88 17.04
CA ALA A 348 2.54 1.65 17.49
C ALA A 348 1.54 0.71 18.17
N LYS A 349 0.74 1.24 19.11
CA LYS A 349 -0.24 0.43 19.87
C LYS A 349 -1.33 -0.13 18.95
N LEU A 350 -1.84 0.71 18.04
CA LEU A 350 -2.86 0.29 17.07
C LEU A 350 -2.31 -0.79 16.13
N ALA A 351 -1.11 -0.57 15.60
CA ALA A 351 -0.47 -1.54 14.71
C ALA A 351 -0.27 -2.89 15.42
N PHE A 352 0.20 -2.85 16.65
CA PHE A 352 0.40 -4.06 17.47
C PHE A 352 -0.93 -4.80 17.72
N SER A 353 -1.98 -4.09 18.10
CA SER A 353 -3.28 -4.72 18.40
C SER A 353 -3.91 -5.39 17.17
N LEU A 354 -3.56 -4.91 15.97
CA LEU A 354 -4.12 -5.41 14.71
C LEU A 354 -3.19 -6.40 13.97
N GLY A 355 -1.96 -6.58 14.45
CA GLY A 355 -0.96 -7.38 13.74
C GLY A 355 -0.58 -6.74 12.39
N LEU A 356 -0.64 -5.41 12.31
CA LEU A 356 -0.31 -4.64 11.11
C LEU A 356 0.98 -3.85 11.34
N ALA A 357 1.50 -3.25 10.27
CA ALA A 357 2.64 -2.37 10.41
C ALA A 357 2.19 -0.92 10.60
N PRO A 358 2.87 -0.15 11.46
CA PRO A 358 2.62 1.28 11.56
C PRO A 358 3.11 1.98 10.29
N ALA A 359 2.44 3.07 9.91
CA ALA A 359 2.83 3.82 8.71
C ALA A 359 4.02 4.75 8.94
N ARG A 360 4.54 4.83 10.16
CA ARG A 360 5.60 5.76 10.52
C ARG A 360 6.99 5.17 10.29
N ARG A 361 7.89 5.95 9.66
CA ARG A 361 9.27 5.52 9.35
C ARG A 361 10.11 5.25 10.61
N ASP A 362 9.92 6.08 11.64
CA ASP A 362 10.66 5.94 12.91
C ASP A 362 10.33 4.60 13.61
N LEU A 363 9.07 4.17 13.52
CA LEU A 363 8.65 2.87 14.05
C LEU A 363 9.14 1.71 13.18
N LEU A 364 9.02 1.85 11.86
CA LEU A 364 9.48 0.83 10.90
C LEU A 364 11.00 0.60 10.96
N ALA A 365 11.77 1.62 11.37
CA ALA A 365 13.24 1.52 11.45
C ALA A 365 13.71 0.79 12.72
N ARG A 366 12.83 0.55 13.68
CA ARG A 366 13.20 -0.13 14.92
C ARG A 366 13.32 -1.63 14.71
N PRO A 367 14.38 -2.26 15.23
CA PRO A 367 14.44 -3.73 15.22
C PRO A 367 13.28 -4.26 16.07
N GLY A 368 12.37 -4.96 15.44
CA GLY A 368 11.28 -5.61 16.16
C GLY A 368 11.67 -7.01 16.61
N THR A 369 10.94 -7.50 17.59
CA THR A 369 11.12 -8.85 18.11
C THR A 369 10.19 -9.87 17.46
N ASP A 370 9.31 -9.40 16.59
CA ASP A 370 8.36 -10.26 15.88
C ASP A 370 8.90 -10.75 14.52
N ALA A 371 8.23 -11.73 13.96
CA ALA A 371 8.63 -12.36 12.68
C ALA A 371 8.45 -11.41 11.47
N TYR A 372 7.75 -10.30 11.65
CA TYR A 372 7.48 -9.34 10.57
C TYR A 372 8.49 -8.22 10.49
N SER A 373 9.16 -7.95 11.59
CA SER A 373 10.04 -6.78 11.71
C SER A 373 11.11 -6.73 10.61
N PRO A 374 11.72 -7.87 10.20
CA PRO A 374 12.67 -7.85 9.08
C PRO A 374 12.02 -7.45 7.75
N ILE A 375 10.73 -7.73 7.58
CA ILE A 375 10.01 -7.42 6.34
C ILE A 375 9.74 -5.92 6.24
N PHE A 376 9.36 -5.34 7.36
CA PHE A 376 9.10 -3.89 7.42
C PHE A 376 10.36 -3.06 7.32
N UNK A 377 11.25 -3.56 7.87
CA UNK A 377 12.54 -2.96 7.76
C UNK A 377 13.03 -2.91 6.35
N UNK A 378 12.71 -3.75 5.78
CA UNK A 378 12.94 -3.75 4.39
C UNK A 378 11.98 -2.88 3.65
N UNK A 379 11.30 -2.54 4.26
CA UNK A 379 10.27 -1.78 3.82
C UNK A 379 10.63 -0.29 3.67
N UNK A 380 11.47 -0.25 3.98
CA UNK A 380 11.85 0.92 3.49
C UNK A 380 11.91 0.95 2.08
N ILE A 381 11.44 0.05 1.78
CA ILE A 381 11.04 -0.03 0.40
C ILE A 381 10.06 1.12 0.18
N ARG A 382 10.41 2.01 -0.68
CA ARG A 382 9.48 3.05 -1.11
C ARG A 382 8.41 2.38 -1.95
N PRO A 383 7.19 2.16 -1.48
CA PRO A 383 6.11 1.94 -2.43
C PRO A 383 5.93 3.27 -3.16
N ARG A 384 6.14 3.27 -4.43
CA ARG A 384 5.52 4.34 -5.23
C ARG A 384 4.03 4.09 -5.06
N SER A 385 3.37 5.05 -4.41
CA SER A 385 1.92 5.06 -4.38
C SER A 385 1.40 4.81 -5.79
N THR A 386 0.25 4.23 -5.87
CA THR A 386 -0.47 4.10 -7.15
C THR A 386 -0.67 5.45 -7.84
N ARG A 387 -0.36 6.52 -7.15
CA ARG A 387 -0.25 7.87 -7.68
C ARG A 387 1.20 8.12 -8.06
N GLY A 388 1.49 8.18 -9.34
CA GLY A 388 2.72 8.80 -9.79
C GLY A 388 2.63 10.28 -9.42
N LEU A 389 3.35 10.65 -8.40
CA LEU A 389 3.41 12.06 -7.99
C LEU A 389 4.10 12.86 -9.10
N GLY A 390 3.29 13.47 -9.93
CA GLY A 390 3.74 14.58 -10.77
C GLY A 390 4.07 15.82 -9.95
N LEU A 391 4.49 15.63 -8.70
CA LEU A 391 4.81 16.72 -7.79
C LEU A 391 6.27 17.10 -7.86
N THR A 392 6.84 17.24 -9.06
CA THR A 392 8.09 17.97 -9.20
C THR A 392 8.20 18.54 -10.58
N ARG A 393 7.57 19.66 -10.81
CA ARG A 393 8.14 20.62 -11.72
C ARG A 393 8.27 21.96 -11.02
N HIS A 394 9.23 22.04 -10.12
CA HIS A 394 9.90 23.31 -9.94
C HIS A 394 10.75 23.54 -11.21
N ARG A 395 10.58 24.70 -11.81
CA ARG A 395 11.43 25.20 -12.88
C ARG A 395 12.87 25.30 -12.37
N GLY A 396 13.61 24.25 -12.54
CA GLY A 396 15.05 24.21 -12.34
C GLY A 396 15.59 23.29 -13.41
N THR A 397 16.51 23.76 -14.17
CA THR A 397 17.18 23.07 -15.26
C THR A 397 17.52 21.61 -14.92
N PRO A 398 17.14 20.66 -15.77
CA PRO A 398 17.46 19.25 -15.53
C PRO A 398 18.88 18.96 -16.01
N THR A 399 19.82 19.02 -15.12
CA THR A 399 21.09 18.37 -15.32
C THR A 399 21.19 17.22 -14.33
N THR A 400 20.57 16.11 -14.66
CA THR A 400 20.99 14.82 -14.13
C THR A 400 20.62 13.76 -15.15
N SER A 401 21.66 13.20 -15.69
CA SER A 401 21.67 12.09 -16.62
C SER A 401 20.78 10.93 -16.16
N PHE A 402 19.69 10.73 -16.85
CA PHE A 402 18.93 9.48 -16.82
C PHE A 402 19.69 8.45 -17.67
N ALA A 403 20.65 7.81 -17.09
CA ALA A 403 21.21 6.57 -17.61
C ALA A 403 21.60 5.76 -16.37
N PRO A 404 21.37 4.47 -16.31
CA PRO A 404 21.53 3.50 -17.40
C PRO A 404 20.48 2.38 -17.45
N TRP A 405 19.22 2.70 -17.53
CA TRP A 405 18.20 1.66 -17.81
C TRP A 405 18.29 1.15 -19.26
N SER A 406 19.19 1.72 -20.05
CA SER A 406 19.24 1.52 -21.49
C SER A 406 19.87 0.20 -21.94
N ARG A 407 20.41 -0.62 -21.04
CA ARG A 407 21.17 -1.82 -21.47
C ARG A 407 20.61 -3.16 -20.96
N MET A 408 19.52 -3.17 -20.21
CA MET A 408 18.84 -4.44 -19.90
C MET A 408 17.61 -4.58 -20.77
N SER A 409 17.71 -5.43 -21.76
CA SER A 409 16.53 -5.74 -22.56
C SER A 409 15.58 -6.64 -21.76
N PHE A 410 14.29 -6.37 -21.87
CA PHE A 410 13.23 -7.24 -21.34
C PHE A 410 13.42 -8.67 -21.85
N ARG A 411 14.10 -8.84 -23.01
CA ARG A 411 14.46 -10.14 -23.56
C ARG A 411 15.42 -10.95 -22.68
N THR A 412 16.27 -10.28 -21.90
CA THR A 412 17.18 -10.97 -20.98
C THR A 412 16.45 -11.40 -19.71
N LEU A 413 15.45 -10.61 -19.29
CA LEU A 413 14.63 -10.95 -18.11
C LEU A 413 13.51 -11.93 -18.46
N PHE A 414 13.03 -11.88 -19.73
CA PHE A 414 11.90 -12.68 -20.22
C PHE A 414 12.24 -13.20 -21.63
N PRO A 415 12.99 -14.29 -21.74
CA PRO A 415 13.35 -14.84 -23.04
C PRO A 415 12.10 -15.19 -23.84
N GLN A 416 11.97 -14.62 -25.03
CA GLN A 416 10.91 -14.97 -25.97
C GLN A 416 11.24 -16.37 -26.55
N PRO A 417 10.24 -17.22 -26.75
CA PRO A 417 10.48 -18.48 -27.43
C PRO A 417 11.02 -18.17 -28.84
N THR A 418 12.15 -18.75 -29.17
CA THR A 418 12.72 -18.68 -30.50
C THR A 418 11.75 -19.34 -31.49
N ARG A 419 11.19 -18.57 -32.40
CA ARG A 419 10.50 -19.14 -33.54
C ARG A 419 11.54 -19.87 -34.38
N SER A 420 11.51 -21.18 -34.37
CA SER A 420 12.21 -21.97 -35.37
C SER A 420 11.54 -21.70 -36.70
N LEU A 421 12.24 -21.01 -37.59
CA LEU A 421 11.86 -20.90 -38.99
C LEU A 421 12.14 -22.26 -39.60
N THR A 422 11.14 -23.10 -39.70
CA THR A 422 11.21 -24.28 -40.54
C THR A 422 11.02 -23.80 -42.01
N PRO A 423 11.92 -24.12 -42.89
CA PRO A 423 11.70 -23.78 -44.30
C PRO A 423 10.56 -24.63 -44.88
N THR A 424 9.65 -23.99 -45.54
CA THR A 424 8.58 -24.65 -46.30
C THR A 424 9.18 -25.43 -47.48
N PRO A 425 8.83 -26.72 -47.67
CA PRO A 425 9.21 -27.41 -48.89
C PRO A 425 8.39 -26.89 -50.04
N ASN A 426 9.07 -26.64 -51.17
CA ASN A 426 8.45 -26.31 -52.42
C ASN A 426 7.50 -27.40 -52.89
N SER A 427 6.29 -27.00 -53.26
CA SER A 427 5.33 -27.82 -53.92
C SER A 427 5.76 -28.01 -55.39
N ILE A 428 5.85 -29.25 -55.82
CA ILE A 428 5.77 -29.62 -57.24
C ILE A 428 4.66 -30.66 -57.37
N TYR A 429 3.67 -30.33 -58.23
CA TYR A 429 2.47 -31.06 -58.69
C TYR A 429 1.23 -30.91 -57.79
#